data_c4af2683ed6fe500bd304926f914054e
#
_entry.id   c4af2683ed6fe500bd304926f914054e
#
_cell.length_a   1.000
_cell.length_b   1.000
_cell.length_c   1.000
_cell.angle_alpha   90.00
_cell.angle_beta   90.00
_cell.angle_gamma   90.00
#
_symmetry.space_group_name_H-M   'P 1'
#
loop_
_entity.id
_entity.type
_entity.pdbx_description
1 polymer ?
#
loop_
_entity_poly.entity_id
_entity_poly.type
_entity_poly.pdbx_seq_one_letter_code
_entity_poly.pdbx_strand_id
1 'polypeptide(L)'
;MLRRYSYFLPNLTESWFLIGALAIGGSIFGAVAAIFINMIFPGFSGWGEIISYPLIFIPPAALIYFSVRSDERITLLKGDTVRVSVEINNPNFGSIGALLSFILILPLVFSFNLVTEPLTSWMEVPQFFKDFMLQIQSNKISSFFTIVIFAPLLEELFCRGIILRGLLHHTTPAKAIFWSALMFGVMHLNPWQAIPAFLLGLLMGWIYWKTRSLWIVIFIHFINNGFSYFITILFPE
;
A
#
# COMPACT_ATOMS: atom_id res chain seq x y z
N MET A 1 14.14 -14.71 -5.73
CA MET A 1 14.04 -13.59 -4.78
C MET A 1 12.69 -13.58 -4.05
N LEU A 2 11.54 -13.53 -4.74
CA LEU A 2 10.19 -13.55 -4.14
C LEU A 2 9.93 -14.74 -3.19
N ARG A 3 10.48 -15.93 -3.48
CA ARG A 3 10.31 -17.12 -2.63
C ARG A 3 10.88 -16.95 -1.21
N ARG A 4 11.91 -16.12 -1.01
CA ARG A 4 12.47 -15.82 0.31
C ARG A 4 11.54 -14.94 1.16
N TYR A 5 10.85 -13.98 0.54
CA TYR A 5 9.90 -13.12 1.26
C TYR A 5 8.65 -13.86 1.75
N SER A 6 8.33 -15.04 1.18
CA SER A 6 7.22 -15.86 1.66
C SER A 6 7.43 -16.39 3.08
N TYR A 7 8.67 -16.44 3.56
CA TYR A 7 9.03 -16.87 4.92
C TYR A 7 9.02 -15.72 5.94
N PHE A 8 9.01 -14.47 5.50
CA PHE A 8 8.92 -13.32 6.39
C PHE A 8 7.45 -13.08 6.77
N LEU A 9 7.12 -13.39 8.01
CA LEU A 9 5.77 -13.28 8.57
C LEU A 9 5.83 -12.36 9.80
N PRO A 10 5.80 -11.03 9.62
CA PRO A 10 5.95 -10.08 10.72
C PRO A 10 4.81 -10.20 11.72
N ASN A 11 5.14 -10.14 12.99
CA ASN A 11 4.19 -9.93 14.08
C ASN A 11 3.78 -8.45 14.18
N LEU A 12 2.95 -8.11 15.16
CA LEU A 12 2.43 -6.74 15.32
C LEU A 12 3.55 -5.70 15.54
N THR A 13 4.53 -6.02 16.37
CA THR A 13 5.65 -5.12 16.67
C THR A 13 6.53 -4.90 15.45
N GLU A 14 6.91 -5.98 14.77
CA GLU A 14 7.70 -5.92 13.54
C GLU A 14 6.97 -5.16 12.44
N SER A 15 5.65 -5.32 12.34
CA SER A 15 4.83 -4.57 11.40
C SER A 15 4.86 -3.07 11.65
N TRP A 16 4.80 -2.63 12.93
CA TRP A 16 4.96 -1.22 13.28
C TRP A 16 6.38 -0.68 12.99
N PHE A 17 7.41 -1.49 13.18
CA PHE A 17 8.77 -1.11 12.76
C PHE A 17 8.88 -0.93 11.26
N LEU A 18 8.22 -1.77 10.46
CA LEU A 18 8.18 -1.62 8.99
C LEU A 18 7.45 -0.33 8.57
N ILE A 19 6.33 0.00 9.23
CA ILE A 19 5.61 1.27 8.99
C ILE A 19 6.49 2.47 9.37
N GLY A 20 7.18 2.41 10.51
CA GLY A 20 8.13 3.45 10.91
C GLY A 20 9.29 3.61 9.92
N ALA A 21 9.83 2.50 9.41
CA ALA A 21 10.87 2.53 8.39
C ALA A 21 10.39 3.12 7.07
N LEU A 22 9.13 2.87 6.68
CA LEU A 22 8.52 3.48 5.50
C LEU A 22 8.28 4.99 5.74
N ALA A 23 7.62 5.34 6.85
CA ALA A 23 7.22 6.72 7.13
C ALA A 23 8.42 7.65 7.34
N ILE A 24 9.44 7.21 8.08
CA ILE A 24 10.62 8.05 8.38
C ILE A 24 11.73 7.79 7.35
N GLY A 25 12.21 6.56 7.27
CA GLY A 25 13.31 6.20 6.37
C GLY A 25 12.95 6.37 4.90
N GLY A 26 11.74 5.96 4.53
CA GLY A 26 11.22 6.10 3.18
C GLY A 26 11.06 7.55 2.77
N SER A 27 10.48 8.41 3.62
CA SER A 27 10.31 9.83 3.32
C SER A 27 11.64 10.54 3.13
N ILE A 28 12.63 10.28 4.00
CA ILE A 28 13.98 10.85 3.86
C ILE A 28 14.64 10.36 2.57
N PHE A 29 14.58 9.04 2.31
CA PHE A 29 15.21 8.44 1.14
C PHE A 29 14.56 8.92 -0.16
N GLY A 30 13.24 9.01 -0.21
CA GLY A 30 12.48 9.54 -1.34
C GLY A 30 12.78 11.01 -1.62
N ALA A 31 12.82 11.85 -0.57
CA ALA A 31 13.14 13.28 -0.71
C ALA A 31 14.57 13.49 -1.26
N VAL A 32 15.56 12.76 -0.73
CA VAL A 32 16.93 12.82 -1.21
C VAL A 32 17.00 12.36 -2.67
N ALA A 33 16.34 11.24 -3.01
CA ALA A 33 16.30 10.75 -4.39
C ALA A 33 15.66 11.75 -5.35
N ALA A 34 14.54 12.39 -4.96
CA ALA A 34 13.88 13.41 -5.77
C ALA A 34 14.79 14.62 -6.04
N ILE A 35 15.53 15.09 -5.01
CA ILE A 35 16.48 16.18 -5.18
C ILE A 35 17.57 15.80 -6.20
N PHE A 36 18.19 14.62 -6.06
CA PHE A 36 19.23 14.17 -6.99
C PHE A 36 18.70 13.99 -8.44
N ILE A 37 17.49 13.44 -8.59
CA ILE A 37 16.89 13.25 -9.91
C ILE A 37 16.62 14.59 -10.59
N ASN A 38 16.08 15.57 -9.84
CA ASN A 38 15.81 16.91 -10.36
C ASN A 38 17.10 17.67 -10.70
N MET A 39 18.20 17.42 -9.96
CA MET A 39 19.53 18.00 -10.28
C MET A 39 20.10 17.42 -11.60
N ILE A 40 19.93 16.13 -11.83
CA ILE A 40 20.47 15.45 -13.03
C ILE A 40 19.58 15.76 -14.26
N PHE A 41 18.26 15.87 -14.06
CA PHE A 41 17.27 16.05 -15.13
C PHE A 41 16.42 17.32 -14.92
N PRO A 42 16.98 18.51 -14.94
CA PRO A 42 16.26 19.75 -14.59
C PRO A 42 15.13 20.13 -15.56
N GLY A 43 15.10 19.53 -16.76
CA GLY A 43 14.06 19.78 -17.76
C GLY A 43 12.85 18.86 -17.68
N PHE A 44 12.82 17.90 -16.76
CA PHE A 44 11.76 16.90 -16.66
C PHE A 44 10.93 17.10 -15.39
N SER A 45 10.02 18.06 -15.42
CA SER A 45 9.04 18.28 -14.35
C SER A 45 8.25 16.98 -14.07
N GLY A 46 8.21 16.55 -12.80
CA GLY A 46 7.46 15.37 -12.35
C GLY A 46 8.18 14.01 -12.43
N TRP A 47 9.30 13.88 -13.17
CA TRP A 47 10.07 12.63 -13.20
C TRP A 47 10.69 12.29 -11.84
N GLY A 48 11.08 13.32 -11.09
CA GLY A 48 11.58 13.14 -9.72
C GLY A 48 10.59 12.38 -8.84
N GLU A 49 9.30 12.65 -8.97
CA GLU A 49 8.24 11.98 -8.20
C GLU A 49 8.03 10.54 -8.65
N ILE A 50 7.95 10.29 -9.97
CA ILE A 50 7.76 8.93 -10.51
C ILE A 50 8.86 7.99 -10.04
N ILE A 51 10.12 8.44 -10.09
CA ILE A 51 11.27 7.59 -9.75
C ILE A 51 11.46 7.51 -8.24
N SER A 52 11.26 8.60 -7.49
CA SER A 52 11.47 8.62 -6.04
C SER A 52 10.40 7.82 -5.29
N TYR A 53 9.16 7.76 -5.78
CA TYR A 53 8.08 7.07 -5.09
C TYR A 53 8.37 5.58 -4.83
N PRO A 54 8.78 4.75 -5.80
CA PRO A 54 9.18 3.37 -5.52
C PRO A 54 10.36 3.26 -4.54
N LEU A 55 11.23 4.26 -4.51
CA LEU A 55 12.42 4.25 -3.66
C LEU A 55 12.09 4.44 -2.16
N ILE A 56 10.92 4.99 -1.82
CA ILE A 56 10.48 5.09 -0.42
C ILE A 56 10.33 3.71 0.25
N PHE A 57 10.13 2.65 -0.53
CA PHE A 57 10.00 1.28 -0.03
C PHE A 57 11.35 0.57 0.19
N ILE A 58 12.49 1.19 -0.19
CA ILE A 58 13.82 0.60 0.01
C ILE A 58 14.14 0.38 1.49
N PRO A 59 13.95 1.34 2.42
CA PRO A 59 14.26 1.12 3.83
C PRO A 59 13.50 -0.07 4.46
N PRO A 60 12.16 -0.18 4.35
CA PRO A 60 11.48 -1.36 4.88
C PRO A 60 11.86 -2.65 4.13
N ALA A 61 12.11 -2.62 2.82
CA ALA A 61 12.59 -3.78 2.07
C ALA A 61 13.98 -4.24 2.54
N ALA A 62 14.87 -3.32 2.88
CA ALA A 62 16.17 -3.62 3.45
C ALA A 62 16.05 -4.28 4.83
N LEU A 63 15.17 -3.77 5.70
CA LEU A 63 14.88 -4.40 6.99
C LEU A 63 14.40 -5.84 6.83
N ILE A 64 13.45 -6.08 5.93
CA ILE A 64 12.95 -7.42 5.63
C ILE A 64 14.09 -8.32 5.13
N TYR A 65 14.90 -7.83 4.20
CA TYR A 65 16.03 -8.59 3.65
C TYR A 65 17.02 -9.02 4.73
N PHE A 66 17.41 -8.10 5.63
CA PHE A 66 18.34 -8.39 6.72
C PHE A 66 17.73 -9.31 7.77
N SER A 67 16.45 -9.14 8.11
CA SER A 67 15.73 -10.05 9.03
C SER A 67 15.70 -11.47 8.49
N VAL A 68 15.29 -11.67 7.24
CA VAL A 68 15.25 -13.01 6.62
C VAL A 68 16.63 -13.65 6.59
N ARG A 69 17.68 -12.86 6.29
CA ARG A 69 19.04 -13.35 6.24
C ARG A 69 19.59 -13.69 7.64
N SER A 70 19.22 -12.93 8.66
CA SER A 70 19.56 -13.22 10.05
C SER A 70 18.92 -14.53 10.51
N ASP A 71 17.64 -14.72 10.24
CA ASP A 71 16.91 -15.93 10.57
C ASP A 71 17.47 -17.16 9.86
N GLU A 72 17.92 -17.01 8.61
CA GLU A 72 18.63 -18.08 7.88
C GLU A 72 19.89 -18.53 8.60
N ARG A 73 20.68 -17.59 9.09
CA ARG A 73 21.91 -17.90 9.86
C ARG A 73 21.60 -18.61 11.18
N ILE A 74 20.60 -18.12 11.91
CA ILE A 74 20.19 -18.70 13.20
C ILE A 74 19.64 -20.13 13.00
N THR A 75 18.81 -20.34 11.97
CA THR A 75 18.24 -21.65 11.64
C THR A 75 19.34 -22.66 11.28
N LEU A 76 20.30 -22.25 10.46
CA LEU A 76 21.44 -23.10 10.10
C LEU A 76 22.29 -23.48 11.32
N LEU A 77 22.49 -22.53 12.26
CA LEU A 77 23.27 -22.78 13.48
C LEU A 77 22.56 -23.74 14.47
N LYS A 78 21.21 -23.70 14.50
CA LYS A 78 20.39 -24.53 15.39
C LYS A 78 20.00 -25.88 14.79
N GLY A 79 20.28 -26.12 13.52
CA GLY A 79 19.87 -27.34 12.80
C GLY A 79 18.36 -27.46 12.54
N ASP A 80 17.59 -26.40 12.73
CA ASP A 80 16.15 -26.37 12.47
C ASP A 80 15.86 -26.45 10.97
N THR A 81 15.09 -27.45 10.55
CA THR A 81 14.81 -27.70 9.13
C THR A 81 13.43 -27.19 8.66
N VAL A 82 12.53 -26.84 9.58
CA VAL A 82 11.15 -26.49 9.24
C VAL A 82 10.93 -24.98 9.28
N ARG A 83 10.77 -24.38 8.09
CA ARG A 83 10.32 -22.98 7.94
C ARG A 83 8.89 -22.96 7.47
N VAL A 84 8.05 -22.22 8.18
CA VAL A 84 6.69 -21.94 7.70
C VAL A 84 6.76 -20.88 6.62
N SER A 85 6.27 -21.21 5.43
CA SER A 85 6.09 -20.23 4.35
C SER A 85 4.61 -20.10 4.02
N VAL A 86 4.18 -18.87 3.81
CA VAL A 86 2.81 -18.57 3.37
C VAL A 86 2.90 -17.82 2.04
N GLU A 87 2.25 -18.34 1.02
CA GLU A 87 2.25 -17.70 -0.30
C GLU A 87 1.63 -16.30 -0.24
N ILE A 88 2.27 -15.36 -0.92
CA ILE A 88 1.82 -13.95 -0.97
C ILE A 88 0.54 -13.82 -1.80
N ASN A 89 0.44 -14.63 -2.86
CA ASN A 89 -0.71 -14.66 -3.74
C ASN A 89 -1.04 -16.12 -4.08
N ASN A 90 -2.16 -16.59 -3.53
CA ASN A 90 -2.69 -17.93 -3.77
C ASN A 90 -4.22 -17.82 -3.92
N PRO A 91 -4.70 -17.33 -5.08
CA PRO A 91 -6.07 -16.89 -5.25
C PRO A 91 -7.07 -18.03 -5.17
N ASN A 92 -8.12 -17.81 -4.38
CA ASN A 92 -9.30 -18.65 -4.29
C ASN A 92 -10.57 -17.79 -4.31
N PHE A 93 -11.27 -17.77 -5.44
CA PHE A 93 -12.48 -16.97 -5.63
C PHE A 93 -13.77 -17.75 -5.36
N GLY A 94 -13.67 -19.00 -4.90
CA GLY A 94 -14.83 -19.85 -4.61
C GLY A 94 -15.76 -20.03 -5.83
N SER A 95 -17.07 -20.11 -5.57
CA SER A 95 -18.11 -20.30 -6.61
C SER A 95 -18.34 -19.06 -7.49
N ILE A 96 -17.93 -17.87 -7.04
CA ILE A 96 -18.09 -16.61 -7.80
C ILE A 96 -17.15 -16.60 -9.02
N GLY A 97 -15.97 -17.22 -8.89
CA GLY A 97 -14.97 -17.22 -9.94
C GLY A 97 -14.20 -15.88 -10.07
N ALA A 98 -13.05 -15.93 -10.73
CA ALA A 98 -12.18 -14.77 -10.85
C ALA A 98 -12.82 -13.64 -11.68
N LEU A 99 -13.36 -13.96 -12.85
CA LEU A 99 -13.92 -12.95 -13.76
C LEU A 99 -15.01 -12.10 -13.09
N LEU A 100 -16.00 -12.75 -12.46
CA LEU A 100 -17.09 -12.04 -11.81
C LEU A 100 -16.58 -11.24 -10.60
N SER A 101 -15.60 -11.77 -9.85
CA SER A 101 -14.97 -11.05 -8.74
C SER A 101 -14.35 -9.74 -9.21
N PHE A 102 -13.65 -9.70 -10.35
CA PHE A 102 -13.08 -8.48 -10.91
C PHE A 102 -14.14 -7.52 -11.48
N ILE A 103 -15.21 -8.02 -12.10
CA ILE A 103 -16.32 -7.19 -12.59
C ILE A 103 -17.01 -6.46 -11.42
N LEU A 104 -17.22 -7.15 -10.30
CA LEU A 104 -17.88 -6.60 -9.12
C LEU A 104 -17.07 -5.51 -8.40
N ILE A 105 -15.79 -5.33 -8.73
CA ILE A 105 -14.97 -4.26 -8.13
C ILE A 105 -15.51 -2.87 -8.51
N LEU A 106 -15.95 -2.65 -9.73
CA LEU A 106 -16.44 -1.34 -10.16
C LEU A 106 -17.62 -0.84 -9.30
N PRO A 107 -18.75 -1.59 -9.18
CA PRO A 107 -19.85 -1.18 -8.32
C PRO A 107 -19.45 -1.14 -6.83
N LEU A 108 -18.53 -2.01 -6.40
CA LEU A 108 -18.03 -2.01 -5.02
C LEU A 108 -17.31 -0.72 -4.69
N VAL A 109 -16.33 -0.31 -5.52
CA VAL A 109 -15.56 0.93 -5.31
C VAL A 109 -16.47 2.16 -5.41
N PHE A 110 -17.38 2.20 -6.39
CA PHE A 110 -18.36 3.28 -6.50
C PHE A 110 -19.21 3.40 -5.23
N SER A 111 -19.79 2.28 -4.76
CA SER A 111 -20.59 2.26 -3.53
C SER A 111 -19.78 2.64 -2.30
N PHE A 112 -18.53 2.21 -2.22
CA PHE A 112 -17.61 2.57 -1.13
C PHE A 112 -17.40 4.09 -1.09
N ASN A 113 -17.05 4.72 -2.21
CA ASN A 113 -16.85 6.17 -2.26
C ASN A 113 -18.14 6.94 -1.91
N LEU A 114 -19.30 6.50 -2.41
CA LEU A 114 -20.59 7.11 -2.11
C LEU A 114 -20.92 7.09 -0.59
N VAL A 115 -20.55 6.01 0.10
CA VAL A 115 -20.81 5.87 1.54
C VAL A 115 -19.75 6.60 2.37
N THR A 116 -18.50 6.69 1.92
CA THR A 116 -17.41 7.29 2.70
C THR A 116 -17.24 8.79 2.46
N GLU A 117 -17.66 9.32 1.32
CA GLU A 117 -17.60 10.75 1.03
C GLU A 117 -18.26 11.62 2.12
N PRO A 118 -19.48 11.34 2.62
CA PRO A 118 -20.07 12.13 3.70
C PRO A 118 -19.27 12.16 4.99
N LEU A 119 -18.37 11.20 5.22
CA LEU A 119 -17.54 11.15 6.44
C LEU A 119 -16.43 12.19 6.44
N THR A 120 -16.02 12.66 5.28
CA THR A 120 -14.94 13.65 5.10
C THR A 120 -15.43 15.00 4.56
N SER A 121 -16.61 15.04 3.93
CA SER A 121 -17.17 16.26 3.33
C SER A 121 -17.45 17.41 4.32
N TRP A 122 -17.64 17.11 5.61
CA TRP A 122 -17.81 18.11 6.66
C TRP A 122 -16.47 18.65 7.23
N MET A 123 -15.37 18.02 6.88
CA MET A 123 -14.03 18.44 7.32
C MET A 123 -13.51 19.52 6.37
N GLU A 124 -12.94 20.59 6.91
CA GLU A 124 -12.24 21.56 6.09
C GLU A 124 -11.03 20.91 5.39
N VAL A 125 -10.91 21.14 4.09
CA VAL A 125 -9.77 20.64 3.30
C VAL A 125 -8.51 21.38 3.74
N PRO A 126 -7.51 20.70 4.32
CA PRO A 126 -6.28 21.35 4.76
C PRO A 126 -5.49 21.96 3.60
N GLN A 127 -4.77 23.06 3.84
CA GLN A 127 -4.01 23.75 2.79
C GLN A 127 -3.01 22.84 2.07
N PHE A 128 -2.28 22.01 2.82
CA PHE A 128 -1.32 21.06 2.23
C PHE A 128 -1.98 20.08 1.26
N PHE A 129 -3.26 19.71 1.50
CA PHE A 129 -4.00 18.81 0.61
C PHE A 129 -4.46 19.54 -0.66
N LYS A 130 -4.85 20.82 -0.55
CA LYS A 130 -5.13 21.68 -1.72
C LYS A 130 -3.87 21.83 -2.59
N ASP A 131 -2.73 22.08 -1.97
CA ASP A 131 -1.45 22.17 -2.66
C ASP A 131 -1.09 20.87 -3.37
N PHE A 132 -1.36 19.72 -2.75
CA PHE A 132 -1.20 18.40 -3.36
C PHE A 132 -2.12 18.20 -4.57
N MET A 133 -3.39 18.63 -4.49
CA MET A 133 -4.32 18.58 -5.64
C MET A 133 -3.85 19.48 -6.78
N LEU A 134 -3.34 20.67 -6.50
CA LEU A 134 -2.73 21.57 -7.51
C LEU A 134 -1.50 20.93 -8.15
N GLN A 135 -0.69 20.21 -7.39
CA GLN A 135 0.46 19.47 -7.91
C GLN A 135 0.02 18.34 -8.87
N ILE A 136 -1.04 17.60 -8.52
CA ILE A 136 -1.65 16.59 -9.43
C ILE A 136 -2.07 17.24 -10.74
N GLN A 137 -2.74 18.37 -10.68
CA GLN A 137 -3.25 19.10 -11.87
C GLN A 137 -2.11 19.64 -12.74
N SER A 138 -1.01 20.11 -12.13
CA SER A 138 0.15 20.64 -12.87
C SER A 138 1.02 19.53 -13.50
N ASN A 139 1.09 18.35 -12.89
CA ASN A 139 1.94 17.24 -13.30
C ASN A 139 1.14 15.96 -13.59
N LYS A 140 0.10 16.07 -14.44
CA LYS A 140 -0.89 15.02 -14.69
C LYS A 140 -0.28 13.65 -14.97
N ILE A 141 0.71 13.56 -15.86
CA ILE A 141 1.27 12.27 -16.26
C ILE A 141 2.04 11.63 -15.10
N SER A 142 2.92 12.39 -14.43
CA SER A 142 3.67 11.85 -13.30
C SER A 142 2.77 11.43 -12.15
N SER A 143 1.78 12.26 -11.82
CA SER A 143 0.80 11.97 -10.78
C SER A 143 -0.05 10.73 -11.12
N PHE A 144 -0.42 10.54 -12.39
CA PHE A 144 -1.11 9.31 -12.80
C PHE A 144 -0.28 8.07 -12.50
N PHE A 145 0.97 8.03 -12.96
CA PHE A 145 1.83 6.87 -12.71
C PHE A 145 2.09 6.65 -11.22
N THR A 146 2.34 7.71 -10.47
CA THR A 146 2.65 7.61 -9.03
C THR A 146 1.42 7.17 -8.24
N ILE A 147 0.27 7.85 -8.40
CA ILE A 147 -0.91 7.66 -7.55
C ILE A 147 -1.74 6.46 -8.02
N VAL A 148 -1.92 6.31 -9.35
CA VAL A 148 -2.85 5.30 -9.88
C VAL A 148 -2.16 3.95 -10.13
N ILE A 149 -0.87 3.95 -10.46
CA ILE A 149 -0.15 2.71 -10.79
C ILE A 149 0.75 2.25 -9.64
N PHE A 150 1.76 3.07 -9.26
CA PHE A 150 2.78 2.61 -8.31
C PHE A 150 2.28 2.53 -6.88
N ALA A 151 1.45 3.49 -6.43
CA ALA A 151 0.93 3.46 -5.08
C ALA A 151 0.11 2.17 -4.84
N PRO A 152 -0.94 1.83 -5.61
CA PRO A 152 -1.67 0.60 -5.39
C PRO A 152 -0.80 -0.66 -5.44
N LEU A 153 0.15 -0.73 -6.37
CA LEU A 153 1.01 -1.89 -6.52
C LEU A 153 1.92 -2.11 -5.30
N LEU A 154 2.62 -1.06 -4.88
CA LEU A 154 3.63 -1.15 -3.83
C LEU A 154 3.01 -1.18 -2.43
N GLU A 155 1.97 -0.40 -2.22
CA GLU A 155 1.26 -0.35 -0.95
C GLU A 155 0.51 -1.65 -0.66
N GLU A 156 -0.17 -2.26 -1.64
CA GLU A 156 -0.83 -3.53 -1.42
C GLU A 156 0.16 -4.69 -1.25
N LEU A 157 1.25 -4.69 -2.03
CA LEU A 157 2.33 -5.66 -1.81
C LEU A 157 2.88 -5.56 -0.38
N PHE A 158 3.07 -4.35 0.12
CA PHE A 158 3.58 -4.09 1.46
C PHE A 158 2.54 -4.39 2.55
N CYS A 159 1.34 -3.81 2.44
CA CYS A 159 0.32 -3.92 3.48
C CYS A 159 -0.39 -5.28 3.50
N ARG A 160 -0.73 -5.86 2.34
CA ARG A 160 -1.44 -7.16 2.26
C ARG A 160 -0.48 -8.31 2.05
N GLY A 161 0.46 -8.14 1.13
CA GLY A 161 1.44 -9.17 0.81
C GLY A 161 2.43 -9.46 1.95
N ILE A 162 2.77 -8.48 2.78
CA ILE A 162 3.73 -8.63 3.87
C ILE A 162 3.04 -8.50 5.23
N ILE A 163 2.53 -7.32 5.59
CA ILE A 163 2.02 -7.03 6.93
C ILE A 163 0.79 -7.89 7.27
N LEU A 164 -0.30 -7.78 6.51
CA LEU A 164 -1.54 -8.52 6.81
C LEU A 164 -1.31 -10.03 6.80
N ARG A 165 -0.54 -10.54 5.84
CA ARG A 165 -0.20 -11.95 5.77
C ARG A 165 0.55 -12.42 7.01
N GLY A 166 1.51 -11.65 7.50
CA GLY A 166 2.21 -11.92 8.77
C GLY A 166 1.26 -11.89 9.96
N LEU A 167 0.45 -10.85 10.09
CA LEU A 167 -0.52 -10.73 11.18
C LEU A 167 -1.56 -11.86 11.18
N LEU A 168 -2.01 -12.33 10.00
CA LEU A 168 -2.91 -13.49 9.87
C LEU A 168 -2.26 -14.80 10.35
N HIS A 169 -0.94 -14.88 10.35
CA HIS A 169 -0.22 -16.02 10.92
C HIS A 169 -0.16 -15.98 12.45
N HIS A 170 -0.10 -14.79 13.03
CA HIS A 170 0.11 -14.61 14.48
C HIS A 170 -1.15 -14.33 15.29
N THR A 171 -2.27 -13.93 14.63
CA THR A 171 -3.49 -13.52 15.35
C THR A 171 -4.76 -13.87 14.59
N THR A 172 -5.91 -13.57 15.18
CA THR A 172 -7.22 -13.81 14.53
C THR A 172 -7.42 -12.91 13.31
N PRO A 173 -8.18 -13.35 12.30
CA PRO A 173 -8.41 -12.55 11.09
C PRO A 173 -8.96 -11.15 11.36
N ALA A 174 -9.89 -11.01 12.30
CA ALA A 174 -10.45 -9.70 12.64
C ALA A 174 -9.38 -8.74 13.19
N LYS A 175 -8.53 -9.20 14.11
CA LYS A 175 -7.42 -8.40 14.66
C LYS A 175 -6.38 -8.08 13.59
N ALA A 176 -6.02 -9.06 12.76
CA ALA A 176 -5.06 -8.88 11.69
C ALA A 176 -5.53 -7.83 10.68
N ILE A 177 -6.79 -7.91 10.24
CA ILE A 177 -7.40 -6.95 9.31
C ILE A 177 -7.44 -5.56 9.93
N PHE A 178 -7.90 -5.44 11.18
CA PHE A 178 -7.97 -4.15 11.89
C PHE A 178 -6.60 -3.48 11.98
N TRP A 179 -5.58 -4.19 12.46
CA TRP A 179 -4.24 -3.62 12.63
C TRP A 179 -3.58 -3.27 11.29
N SER A 180 -3.73 -4.13 10.27
CA SER A 180 -3.21 -3.83 8.92
C SER A 180 -3.91 -2.61 8.30
N ALA A 181 -5.23 -2.47 8.50
CA ALA A 181 -5.98 -1.31 8.04
C ALA A 181 -5.58 -0.03 8.78
N LEU A 182 -5.41 -0.10 10.11
CA LEU A 182 -4.95 1.03 10.91
C LEU A 182 -3.56 1.51 10.45
N MET A 183 -2.63 0.59 10.23
CA MET A 183 -1.30 0.89 9.69
C MET A 183 -1.40 1.53 8.31
N PHE A 184 -2.29 1.02 7.45
CA PHE A 184 -2.53 1.58 6.12
C PHE A 184 -3.06 3.02 6.19
N GLY A 185 -3.97 3.33 7.12
CA GLY A 185 -4.42 4.70 7.36
C GLY A 185 -3.29 5.60 7.89
N VAL A 186 -2.56 5.14 8.91
CA VAL A 186 -1.49 5.92 9.56
C VAL A 186 -0.36 6.27 8.60
N MET A 187 0.00 5.41 7.65
CA MET A 187 1.07 5.69 6.68
C MET A 187 0.79 6.89 5.78
N HIS A 188 -0.46 7.33 5.66
CA HIS A 188 -0.81 8.53 4.88
C HIS A 188 -0.47 9.85 5.60
N LEU A 189 -0.14 9.81 6.89
CA LEU A 189 0.37 10.93 7.72
C LEU A 189 -0.53 12.16 7.79
N ASN A 190 -1.79 12.07 7.35
CA ASN A 190 -2.77 13.14 7.48
C ASN A 190 -4.18 12.57 7.72
N PRO A 191 -5.00 13.20 8.58
CA PRO A 191 -6.33 12.70 8.95
C PRO A 191 -7.30 12.62 7.77
N TRP A 192 -7.20 13.55 6.82
CA TRP A 192 -8.07 13.64 5.65
C TRP A 192 -8.00 12.38 4.77
N GLN A 193 -6.80 11.87 4.54
CA GLN A 193 -6.58 10.62 3.80
C GLN A 193 -6.62 9.39 4.71
N ALA A 194 -6.21 9.52 5.98
CA ALA A 194 -6.11 8.39 6.90
C ALA A 194 -7.45 7.70 7.17
N ILE A 195 -8.55 8.48 7.31
CA ILE A 195 -9.88 7.94 7.57
C ILE A 195 -10.40 7.09 6.41
N PRO A 196 -10.51 7.61 5.16
CA PRO A 196 -10.94 6.79 4.02
C PRO A 196 -9.96 5.66 3.73
N ALA A 197 -8.64 5.85 3.88
CA ALA A 197 -7.66 4.79 3.71
C ALA A 197 -7.84 3.67 4.75
N PHE A 198 -8.10 3.99 6.01
CA PHE A 198 -8.40 2.98 7.03
C PHE A 198 -9.64 2.15 6.65
N LEU A 199 -10.73 2.80 6.23
CA LEU A 199 -11.97 2.12 5.84
C LEU A 199 -11.78 1.25 4.59
N LEU A 200 -11.11 1.78 3.57
CA LEU A 200 -10.71 1.02 2.39
C LEU A 200 -9.78 -0.14 2.79
N GLY A 201 -8.90 0.12 3.75
CA GLY A 201 -8.00 -0.85 4.35
C GLY A 201 -8.70 -2.05 4.96
N LEU A 202 -9.79 -1.81 5.70
CA LEU A 202 -10.64 -2.87 6.28
C LEU A 202 -11.30 -3.71 5.18
N LEU A 203 -11.88 -3.06 4.17
CA LEU A 203 -12.54 -3.72 3.05
C LEU A 203 -11.55 -4.59 2.26
N MET A 204 -10.42 -4.02 1.83
CA MET A 204 -9.40 -4.75 1.08
C MET A 204 -8.75 -5.86 1.92
N GLY A 205 -8.54 -5.62 3.22
CA GLY A 205 -8.01 -6.63 4.14
C GLY A 205 -8.95 -7.83 4.26
N TRP A 206 -10.26 -7.59 4.36
CA TRP A 206 -11.26 -8.66 4.37
C TRP A 206 -11.31 -9.42 3.05
N ILE A 207 -11.28 -8.72 1.91
CA ILE A 207 -11.27 -9.34 0.57
C ILE A 207 -10.01 -10.18 0.39
N TYR A 208 -8.83 -9.68 0.76
CA TYR A 208 -7.59 -10.44 0.70
C TYR A 208 -7.64 -11.71 1.58
N TRP A 209 -8.16 -11.58 2.81
CA TRP A 209 -8.32 -12.74 3.69
C TRP A 209 -9.22 -13.82 3.09
N LYS A 210 -10.31 -13.42 2.43
CA LYS A 210 -11.25 -14.35 1.78
C LYS A 210 -10.73 -14.95 0.49
N THR A 211 -10.12 -14.13 -0.37
CA THR A 211 -9.75 -14.53 -1.73
C THR A 211 -8.30 -14.99 -1.86
N ARG A 212 -7.43 -14.61 -0.91
CA ARG A 212 -5.98 -14.81 -0.99
C ARG A 212 -5.36 -14.26 -2.27
N SER A 213 -6.06 -13.38 -2.96
CA SER A 213 -5.61 -12.73 -4.19
C SER A 213 -5.07 -11.34 -3.90
N LEU A 214 -3.77 -11.16 -4.12
CA LEU A 214 -3.15 -9.84 -4.06
C LEU A 214 -3.62 -8.96 -5.23
N TRP A 215 -3.83 -9.57 -6.40
CA TRP A 215 -4.24 -8.83 -7.61
C TRP A 215 -5.60 -8.18 -7.48
N ILE A 216 -6.57 -8.82 -6.81
CA ILE A 216 -7.90 -8.22 -6.64
C ILE A 216 -7.83 -6.96 -5.78
N VAL A 217 -7.05 -6.97 -4.70
CA VAL A 217 -6.90 -5.77 -3.84
C VAL A 217 -6.09 -4.67 -4.49
N ILE A 218 -5.05 -5.02 -5.26
CA ILE A 218 -4.34 -4.05 -6.10
C ILE A 218 -5.32 -3.40 -7.10
N PHE A 219 -6.20 -4.17 -7.72
CA PHE A 219 -7.14 -3.64 -8.70
C PHE A 219 -8.23 -2.79 -8.04
N ILE A 220 -8.73 -3.16 -6.85
CA ILE A 220 -9.64 -2.31 -6.06
C ILE A 220 -8.98 -0.95 -5.77
N HIS A 221 -7.75 -0.97 -5.29
CA HIS A 221 -7.02 0.24 -4.95
C HIS A 221 -6.70 1.07 -6.20
N PHE A 222 -6.30 0.44 -7.30
CA PHE A 222 -6.11 1.08 -8.60
C PHE A 222 -7.37 1.82 -9.08
N ILE A 223 -8.54 1.17 -9.05
CA ILE A 223 -9.81 1.78 -9.45
C ILE A 223 -10.18 2.93 -8.51
N ASN A 224 -10.01 2.76 -7.19
CA ASN A 224 -10.28 3.80 -6.21
C ASN A 224 -9.42 5.05 -6.43
N ASN A 225 -8.11 4.87 -6.58
CA ASN A 225 -7.19 5.98 -6.82
C ASN A 225 -7.40 6.60 -8.21
N GLY A 226 -7.70 5.78 -9.22
CA GLY A 226 -8.07 6.25 -10.55
C GLY A 226 -9.32 7.13 -10.52
N PHE A 227 -10.34 6.71 -9.78
CA PHE A 227 -11.58 7.49 -9.61
C PHE A 227 -11.28 8.85 -8.97
N SER A 228 -10.58 8.89 -7.85
CA SER A 228 -10.18 10.13 -7.17
C SER A 228 -9.31 11.04 -8.07
N TYR A 229 -8.32 10.43 -8.77
CA TYR A 229 -7.45 11.15 -9.70
C TYR A 229 -8.24 11.82 -10.82
N PHE A 230 -9.15 11.11 -11.50
CA PHE A 230 -9.95 11.67 -12.59
C PHE A 230 -10.93 12.74 -12.10
N ILE A 231 -11.51 12.60 -10.92
CA ILE A 231 -12.32 13.68 -10.32
C ILE A 231 -11.48 14.93 -10.14
N THR A 232 -10.29 14.82 -9.55
CA THR A 232 -9.38 15.97 -9.34
C THR A 232 -8.98 16.66 -10.66
N ILE A 233 -8.83 15.90 -11.75
CA ILE A 233 -8.47 16.47 -13.06
C ILE A 233 -9.64 17.11 -13.79
N LEU A 234 -10.84 16.51 -13.67
CA LEU A 234 -12.04 16.95 -14.43
C LEU A 234 -12.79 18.08 -13.73
N PHE A 235 -12.70 18.13 -12.41
CA PHE A 235 -13.40 19.13 -11.59
C PHE A 235 -12.39 19.87 -10.69
N PRO A 236 -11.51 20.71 -11.31
CA PRO A 236 -10.56 21.53 -10.54
C PRO A 236 -11.34 22.55 -9.71
N GLU A 237 -11.11 22.56 -8.39
CA GLU A 237 -11.62 23.60 -7.48
C GLU A 237 -10.87 24.92 -7.61
#